data_664fdf5e42159859e919775e31ed57c5
#
_entry.id   664fdf5e42159859e919775e31ed57c5
#
_cell.length_a   1.000
_cell.length_b   1.000
_cell.length_c   1.000
_cell.angle_alpha   90.00
_cell.angle_beta   90.00
_cell.angle_gamma   90.00
#
_symmetry.space_group_name_H-M   'P 1'
#
loop_
_entity.id
_entity.type
_entity.pdbx_description
1 polymer ?
#
loop_
_entity_poly.entity_id
_entity_poly.type
_entity_poly.pdbx_seq_one_letter_code
_entity_poly.pdbx_strand_id
1 'polypeptide(L)'
;MRARLPADRIKCTAMKLARTPLFRYALTLLGLLCGAWKVVQDTRITDFPIDMVIYREGVKAFLEHRSVYSEPMLAGDIELPFIYPPFGALVMVPLTAFDGIDHDMAGDIMVVLSDLLLLVCLYFVFKAVLKKPDFLLPITTIAWAIALRFEPVDLNNGFAQINIVVMALVILDLVPRKRLLPQGVLIGLAAAIKITPLAMLLYFLVRKEWKQIATAFLSTVAATLLAAAFRWDAFVEFFSSKLLDMGSGGDFGVATDYQSNSSIKGAIQRMYSSTEAMDANGLTINIAWIAASLVVIAFAAWLTKRLCEEHLLVDAQMVTALTLLLISPVSWSHHWVWLTLIIPVLVYRAWTWLPSGWAAGSLLAVLLAWTGMLLTVPPKWWWGDQVDVHAMERYQKFWVDDFVWLTIVTGALFAAAFYASQHNNRNANTATPALLTS
;
A
#
# COMPACT_ATOMS: atom_id res chain seq x y z
N MET A 1 53.71 3.43 -17.27
CA MET A 1 53.02 3.35 -15.96
C MET A 1 51.92 4.42 -15.96
N ARG A 2 50.65 4.09 -16.31
CA ARG A 2 49.55 5.09 -16.35
C ARG A 2 49.10 5.33 -14.90
N ALA A 3 49.28 6.53 -14.40
CA ALA A 3 48.75 6.96 -13.13
C ALA A 3 47.19 6.88 -13.18
N ARG A 4 46.59 6.07 -12.34
CA ARG A 4 45.10 5.99 -12.25
C ARG A 4 44.60 7.36 -11.81
N LEU A 5 43.60 7.89 -12.54
CA LEU A 5 42.96 9.16 -12.24
C LEU A 5 42.41 9.15 -10.78
N PRO A 6 42.37 10.30 -10.07
CA PRO A 6 41.87 10.38 -8.70
C PRO A 6 40.49 9.76 -8.50
N ALA A 7 39.59 9.89 -9.50
CA ALA A 7 38.25 9.30 -9.48
C ALA A 7 38.25 7.76 -9.41
N ASP A 8 39.21 7.08 -10.04
CA ASP A 8 39.32 5.62 -9.99
C ASP A 8 39.84 5.13 -8.64
N ARG A 9 40.70 5.89 -7.96
CA ARG A 9 41.12 5.61 -6.59
C ARG A 9 39.97 5.75 -5.61
N ILE A 10 39.14 6.79 -5.73
CA ILE A 10 37.97 7.02 -4.87
C ILE A 10 36.97 5.90 -5.06
N LYS A 11 36.65 5.51 -6.31
CA LYS A 11 35.76 4.38 -6.61
C LYS A 11 36.27 3.05 -6.03
N CYS A 12 37.59 2.80 -6.17
CA CYS A 12 38.20 1.58 -5.65
C CYS A 12 38.17 1.52 -4.11
N THR A 13 38.41 2.65 -3.45
CA THR A 13 38.39 2.77 -1.97
C THR A 13 36.95 2.64 -1.46
N ALA A 14 35.99 3.31 -2.08
CA ALA A 14 34.56 3.19 -1.73
C ALA A 14 34.04 1.74 -1.90
N MET A 15 34.42 1.05 -3.00
CA MET A 15 34.06 -0.36 -3.20
C MET A 15 34.72 -1.29 -2.18
N LYS A 16 35.94 -1.01 -1.72
CA LYS A 16 36.61 -1.80 -0.66
C LYS A 16 35.91 -1.57 0.69
N LEU A 17 35.61 -0.31 1.03
CA LEU A 17 34.90 0.04 2.27
C LEU A 17 33.51 -0.61 2.32
N ALA A 18 32.74 -0.53 1.23
CA ALA A 18 31.43 -1.15 1.13
C ALA A 18 31.45 -2.68 1.33
N ARG A 19 32.60 -3.34 1.09
CA ARG A 19 32.76 -4.78 1.31
C ARG A 19 33.11 -5.15 2.76
N THR A 20 33.41 -4.19 3.61
CA THR A 20 33.75 -4.47 5.01
C THR A 20 32.49 -4.77 5.83
N PRO A 21 32.51 -5.81 6.69
CA PRO A 21 31.40 -6.07 7.60
C PRO A 21 31.06 -4.88 8.49
N LEU A 22 32.06 -4.15 8.96
CA LEU A 22 31.91 -2.98 9.82
C LEU A 22 31.04 -1.89 9.17
N PHE A 23 31.27 -1.60 7.88
CA PHE A 23 30.47 -0.61 7.15
C PHE A 23 29.01 -1.03 7.05
N ARG A 24 28.76 -2.31 6.78
CA ARG A 24 27.39 -2.85 6.70
C ARG A 24 26.68 -2.78 8.05
N TYR A 25 27.37 -3.11 9.14
CA TYR A 25 26.82 -2.97 10.51
C TYR A 25 26.55 -1.51 10.86
N ALA A 26 27.45 -0.59 10.50
CA ALA A 26 27.22 0.83 10.72
C ALA A 26 26.00 1.38 9.98
N LEU A 27 25.80 0.99 8.71
CA LEU A 27 24.61 1.37 7.95
C LEU A 27 23.32 0.75 8.54
N THR A 28 23.38 -0.51 8.96
CA THR A 28 22.23 -1.16 9.61
C THR A 28 21.85 -0.44 10.90
N LEU A 29 22.84 -0.14 11.74
CA LEU A 29 22.63 0.59 13.00
C LEU A 29 22.08 2.00 12.74
N LEU A 30 22.64 2.72 11.76
CA LEU A 30 22.15 4.06 11.37
C LEU A 30 20.66 3.98 10.96
N GLY A 31 20.30 3.03 10.08
CA GLY A 31 18.92 2.84 9.68
C GLY A 31 17.99 2.52 10.86
N LEU A 32 18.42 1.64 11.77
CA LEU A 32 17.66 1.31 12.97
C LEU A 32 17.48 2.53 13.90
N LEU A 33 18.54 3.31 14.13
CA LEU A 33 18.48 4.50 15.00
C LEU A 33 17.58 5.59 14.39
N CYS A 34 17.72 5.85 13.08
CA CYS A 34 16.87 6.83 12.39
C CYS A 34 15.40 6.40 12.36
N GLY A 35 15.13 5.10 12.14
CA GLY A 35 13.77 4.56 12.16
C GLY A 35 13.18 4.58 13.58
N ALA A 36 13.91 4.10 14.59
CA ALA A 36 13.45 4.13 15.97
C ALA A 36 13.17 5.57 16.46
N TRP A 37 14.00 6.54 16.03
CA TRP A 37 13.73 7.95 16.30
C TRP A 37 12.42 8.43 15.69
N LYS A 38 12.15 8.02 14.44
CA LYS A 38 10.87 8.37 13.78
C LYS A 38 9.68 7.71 14.49
N VAL A 39 9.77 6.44 14.89
CA VAL A 39 8.72 5.76 15.70
C VAL A 39 8.41 6.58 16.97
N VAL A 40 9.43 7.03 17.71
CA VAL A 40 9.23 7.89 18.90
C VAL A 40 8.61 9.24 18.53
N GLN A 41 8.89 9.79 17.33
CA GLN A 41 8.22 11.01 16.88
C GLN A 41 6.74 10.74 16.54
N ASP A 42 6.44 9.60 15.91
CA ASP A 42 5.09 9.24 15.50
C ASP A 42 4.15 9.02 16.70
N THR A 43 4.63 8.39 17.80
CA THR A 43 3.87 8.26 19.03
C THR A 43 3.54 9.61 19.70
N ARG A 44 4.25 10.70 19.37
CA ARG A 44 3.95 12.05 19.86
C ARG A 44 2.94 12.82 19.02
N ILE A 45 2.64 12.37 17.80
CA ILE A 45 1.63 12.98 16.92
C ILE A 45 0.25 12.36 17.10
N THR A 46 0.15 11.29 17.88
CA THR A 46 -1.10 10.54 18.11
C THR A 46 -1.91 11.04 19.31
N ASP A 47 -1.65 12.25 19.80
CA ASP A 47 -2.34 12.81 20.98
C ASP A 47 -3.88 12.81 20.88
N PHE A 48 -4.44 12.78 19.65
CA PHE A 48 -5.84 12.51 19.41
C PHE A 48 -5.99 11.66 18.12
N PRO A 49 -5.74 10.34 18.20
CA PRO A 49 -5.80 9.45 17.04
C PRO A 49 -7.25 9.18 16.63
N ILE A 50 -7.82 10.03 15.80
CA ILE A 50 -9.25 10.07 15.50
C ILE A 50 -9.81 8.70 15.08
N ASP A 51 -9.11 7.97 14.20
CA ASP A 51 -9.60 6.66 13.75
C ASP A 51 -9.50 5.60 14.84
N MET A 52 -8.49 5.66 15.71
CA MET A 52 -8.40 4.78 16.86
C MET A 52 -9.53 5.03 17.85
N VAL A 53 -9.94 6.30 18.05
CA VAL A 53 -11.11 6.63 18.87
C VAL A 53 -12.35 5.99 18.28
N ILE A 54 -12.58 6.14 16.95
CA ILE A 54 -13.72 5.53 16.26
C ILE A 54 -13.67 3.98 16.35
N TYR A 55 -12.48 3.38 16.20
CA TYR A 55 -12.33 1.92 16.36
C TYR A 55 -12.74 1.47 17.75
N ARG A 56 -12.26 2.15 18.78
CA ARG A 56 -12.58 1.80 20.17
C ARG A 56 -14.05 2.00 20.48
N GLU A 57 -14.68 3.08 20.04
CA GLU A 57 -16.12 3.30 20.23
C GLU A 57 -16.96 2.25 19.48
N GLY A 58 -16.58 1.90 18.25
CA GLY A 58 -17.22 0.81 17.51
C GLY A 58 -17.04 -0.56 18.18
N VAL A 59 -15.86 -0.82 18.77
CA VAL A 59 -15.61 -2.04 19.55
C VAL A 59 -16.41 -2.05 20.85
N LYS A 60 -16.54 -0.93 21.56
CA LYS A 60 -17.41 -0.81 22.74
C LYS A 60 -18.86 -1.09 22.37
N ALA A 61 -19.36 -0.47 21.28
CA ALA A 61 -20.71 -0.74 20.79
C ALA A 61 -20.89 -2.24 20.45
N PHE A 62 -19.87 -2.87 19.85
CA PHE A 62 -19.88 -4.30 19.57
C PHE A 62 -19.94 -5.15 20.85
N LEU A 63 -19.18 -4.83 21.89
CA LEU A 63 -19.14 -5.58 23.15
C LEU A 63 -20.38 -5.34 24.03
N GLU A 64 -20.93 -4.13 24.01
CA GLU A 64 -22.07 -3.70 24.82
C GLU A 64 -23.42 -3.99 24.16
N HIS A 65 -23.44 -4.68 23.03
CA HIS A 65 -24.67 -4.97 22.26
C HIS A 65 -25.46 -3.70 21.83
N ARG A 66 -24.76 -2.57 21.63
CA ARG A 66 -25.32 -1.38 21.01
C ARG A 66 -25.28 -1.49 19.48
N SER A 67 -25.95 -0.58 18.77
CA SER A 67 -25.80 -0.46 17.32
C SER A 67 -24.35 -0.13 16.96
N VAL A 68 -23.81 -0.84 15.94
CA VAL A 68 -22.45 -0.67 15.47
C VAL A 68 -22.39 0.14 14.16
N TYR A 69 -23.44 0.05 13.34
CA TYR A 69 -23.41 0.60 11.98
C TYR A 69 -24.50 1.63 11.70
N SER A 70 -25.62 1.61 12.44
CA SER A 70 -26.73 2.55 12.24
C SER A 70 -26.52 3.91 12.90
N GLU A 71 -25.58 4.00 13.86
CA GLU A 71 -25.26 5.25 14.54
C GLU A 71 -23.77 5.57 14.36
N PRO A 72 -23.39 6.84 14.14
CA PRO A 72 -22.00 7.24 14.06
C PRO A 72 -21.32 7.09 15.44
N MET A 73 -20.01 6.90 15.41
CA MET A 73 -19.15 6.90 16.59
C MET A 73 -18.61 8.31 16.83
N LEU A 74 -18.53 8.71 18.10
CA LEU A 74 -18.06 10.04 18.50
C LEU A 74 -16.56 10.04 18.73
N ALA A 75 -15.85 10.97 18.11
CA ALA A 75 -14.47 11.29 18.42
C ALA A 75 -14.38 12.80 18.72
N GLY A 76 -14.55 13.18 20.00
CA GLY A 76 -14.76 14.56 20.39
C GLY A 76 -16.04 15.11 19.78
N ASP A 77 -15.95 16.20 19.03
CA ASP A 77 -17.08 16.84 18.31
C ASP A 77 -17.28 16.27 16.89
N ILE A 78 -16.50 15.25 16.49
CA ILE A 78 -16.56 14.66 15.16
C ILE A 78 -17.34 13.35 15.22
N GLU A 79 -18.29 13.20 14.29
CA GLU A 79 -19.09 12.00 14.11
C GLU A 79 -18.63 11.25 12.87
N LEU A 80 -18.13 10.01 13.02
CA LEU A 80 -17.72 9.17 11.91
C LEU A 80 -18.32 7.77 12.01
N PRO A 81 -18.74 7.14 10.89
CA PRO A 81 -19.28 5.79 10.93
C PRO A 81 -18.19 4.75 11.18
N PHE A 82 -18.51 3.71 11.95
CA PHE A 82 -17.70 2.51 11.99
C PHE A 82 -17.93 1.70 10.70
N ILE A 83 -16.89 1.53 9.89
CA ILE A 83 -17.01 0.96 8.52
C ILE A 83 -16.32 -0.40 8.34
N TYR A 84 -15.82 -0.99 9.41
CA TYR A 84 -15.12 -2.27 9.37
C TYR A 84 -16.07 -3.45 9.56
N PRO A 85 -15.83 -4.61 8.89
CA PRO A 85 -16.58 -5.83 9.17
C PRO A 85 -16.53 -6.21 10.65
N PRO A 86 -17.50 -6.97 11.16
CA PRO A 86 -17.55 -7.39 12.58
C PRO A 86 -16.28 -8.08 13.08
N PHE A 87 -15.57 -8.82 12.23
CA PHE A 87 -14.27 -9.40 12.59
C PHE A 87 -13.19 -8.35 12.83
N GLY A 88 -13.26 -7.21 12.14
CA GLY A 88 -12.39 -6.07 12.41
C GLY A 88 -12.57 -5.54 13.82
N ALA A 89 -13.83 -5.40 14.30
CA ALA A 89 -14.10 -5.04 15.67
C ALA A 89 -13.53 -6.09 16.66
N LEU A 90 -13.73 -7.37 16.39
CA LEU A 90 -13.22 -8.46 17.24
C LEU A 90 -11.70 -8.46 17.38
N VAL A 91 -10.96 -8.18 16.29
CA VAL A 91 -9.48 -8.10 16.30
C VAL A 91 -8.98 -6.92 17.12
N MET A 92 -9.74 -5.83 17.21
CA MET A 92 -9.37 -4.62 17.96
C MET A 92 -9.82 -4.65 19.44
N VAL A 93 -10.51 -5.69 19.89
CA VAL A 93 -10.90 -5.86 21.32
C VAL A 93 -9.73 -5.68 22.28
N PRO A 94 -8.51 -6.21 22.03
CA PRO A 94 -7.39 -6.03 22.96
C PRO A 94 -6.99 -4.57 23.19
N LEU A 95 -7.26 -3.68 22.24
CA LEU A 95 -6.98 -2.24 22.35
C LEU A 95 -8.10 -1.47 23.07
N THR A 96 -9.18 -2.15 23.46
CA THR A 96 -10.40 -1.51 24.02
C THR A 96 -10.80 -2.08 25.39
N ALA A 97 -10.65 -3.38 25.58
CA ALA A 97 -11.22 -4.11 26.73
C ALA A 97 -10.42 -3.97 28.04
N PHE A 98 -9.27 -3.31 28.03
CA PHE A 98 -8.43 -3.14 29.21
C PHE A 98 -8.56 -1.71 29.76
N ASP A 99 -8.97 -1.54 31.01
CA ASP A 99 -9.20 -0.26 31.67
C ASP A 99 -7.95 0.66 31.73
N GLY A 100 -6.74 0.09 31.63
CA GLY A 100 -5.49 0.85 31.63
C GLY A 100 -5.06 1.37 30.26
N ILE A 101 -5.82 1.12 29.20
CA ILE A 101 -5.51 1.57 27.83
C ILE A 101 -6.51 2.68 27.47
N ASP A 102 -6.04 3.93 27.41
CA ASP A 102 -6.80 5.05 26.88
C ASP A 102 -6.70 5.13 25.34
N HIS A 103 -7.21 6.20 24.73
CA HIS A 103 -7.20 6.35 23.27
C HIS A 103 -5.80 6.57 22.74
N ASP A 104 -4.99 7.37 23.45
CA ASP A 104 -3.64 7.74 23.04
C ASP A 104 -2.71 6.52 23.13
N MET A 105 -2.76 5.79 24.24
CA MET A 105 -2.01 4.55 24.41
C MET A 105 -2.39 3.49 23.36
N ALA A 106 -3.66 3.35 23.03
CA ALA A 106 -4.12 2.44 21.98
C ALA A 106 -3.59 2.86 20.60
N GLY A 107 -3.58 4.17 20.34
CA GLY A 107 -2.97 4.77 19.15
C GLY A 107 -1.48 4.48 19.07
N ASP A 108 -0.73 4.74 20.15
CA ASP A 108 0.71 4.47 20.22
C ASP A 108 1.05 3.00 20.01
N ILE A 109 0.28 2.09 20.59
CA ILE A 109 0.44 0.64 20.38
C ILE A 109 0.24 0.31 18.89
N MET A 110 -0.78 0.86 18.25
CA MET A 110 -1.04 0.62 16.81
C MET A 110 0.09 1.19 15.95
N VAL A 111 0.60 2.37 16.24
CA VAL A 111 1.72 3.01 15.54
C VAL A 111 2.98 2.16 15.65
N VAL A 112 3.39 1.81 16.87
CA VAL A 112 4.60 0.98 17.09
C VAL A 112 4.47 -0.37 16.40
N LEU A 113 3.30 -1.02 16.51
CA LEU A 113 3.03 -2.29 15.82
C LEU A 113 3.14 -2.14 14.30
N SER A 114 2.52 -1.10 13.73
CA SER A 114 2.53 -0.81 12.30
C SER A 114 3.95 -0.59 11.78
N ASP A 115 4.73 0.23 12.45
CA ASP A 115 6.09 0.56 12.05
C ASP A 115 7.03 -0.65 12.11
N LEU A 116 6.89 -1.49 13.13
CA LEU A 116 7.64 -2.76 13.22
C LEU A 116 7.20 -3.76 12.16
N LEU A 117 5.91 -3.86 11.88
CA LEU A 117 5.40 -4.70 10.80
C LEU A 117 5.88 -4.23 9.43
N LEU A 118 5.99 -2.92 9.21
CA LEU A 118 6.58 -2.36 7.98
C LEU A 118 8.05 -2.79 7.82
N LEU A 119 8.86 -2.76 8.89
CA LEU A 119 10.23 -3.28 8.86
C LEU A 119 10.27 -4.76 8.47
N VAL A 120 9.37 -5.57 9.04
CA VAL A 120 9.24 -7.00 8.72
C VAL A 120 8.83 -7.21 7.26
N CYS A 121 7.88 -6.44 6.74
CA CYS A 121 7.46 -6.49 5.34
C CYS A 121 8.62 -6.15 4.39
N LEU A 122 9.33 -5.07 4.64
CA LEU A 122 10.51 -4.67 3.86
C LEU A 122 11.58 -5.76 3.87
N TYR A 123 11.86 -6.37 5.03
CA TYR A 123 12.82 -7.46 5.13
C TYR A 123 12.46 -8.64 4.22
N PHE A 124 11.22 -9.13 4.27
CA PHE A 124 10.80 -10.28 3.46
C PHE A 124 10.72 -9.93 1.98
N VAL A 125 10.24 -8.74 1.62
CA VAL A 125 10.21 -8.25 0.24
C VAL A 125 11.63 -8.17 -0.33
N PHE A 126 12.56 -7.53 0.37
CA PHE A 126 13.94 -7.41 -0.11
C PHE A 126 14.69 -8.74 -0.12
N LYS A 127 14.44 -9.63 0.84
CA LYS A 127 14.98 -10.99 0.83
C LYS A 127 14.56 -11.76 -0.41
N ALA A 128 13.35 -11.53 -0.93
CA ALA A 128 12.85 -12.17 -2.14
C ALA A 128 13.35 -11.51 -3.44
N VAL A 129 13.68 -10.21 -3.40
CA VAL A 129 14.04 -9.40 -4.59
C VAL A 129 15.55 -9.27 -4.76
N LEU A 130 16.29 -9.04 -3.68
CA LEU A 130 17.73 -8.72 -3.75
C LEU A 130 18.58 -9.98 -3.95
N LYS A 131 19.49 -9.93 -4.92
CA LYS A 131 20.45 -11.00 -5.21
C LYS A 131 21.68 -11.01 -4.27
N LYS A 132 21.83 -9.99 -3.41
CA LYS A 132 23.00 -9.79 -2.55
C LYS A 132 22.61 -9.87 -1.07
N PRO A 133 22.71 -11.04 -0.44
CA PRO A 133 22.30 -11.22 0.96
C PRO A 133 23.08 -10.35 1.95
N ASP A 134 24.31 -10.01 1.63
CA ASP A 134 25.18 -9.18 2.48
C ASP A 134 24.66 -7.76 2.74
N PHE A 135 23.88 -7.22 1.83
CA PHE A 135 23.28 -5.88 1.93
C PHE A 135 21.82 -5.90 2.35
N LEU A 136 21.26 -7.06 2.63
CA LEU A 136 19.84 -7.18 2.98
C LEU A 136 19.48 -6.32 4.19
N LEU A 137 20.19 -6.47 5.31
CA LEU A 137 19.89 -5.69 6.53
C LEU A 137 20.15 -4.19 6.37
N PRO A 138 21.30 -3.73 5.84
CA PRO A 138 21.51 -2.30 5.59
C PRO A 138 20.44 -1.66 4.71
N ILE A 139 20.08 -2.30 3.58
CA ILE A 139 19.06 -1.78 2.67
C ILE A 139 17.69 -1.78 3.36
N THR A 140 17.36 -2.83 4.09
CA THR A 140 16.06 -2.93 4.79
C THR A 140 15.90 -1.82 5.82
N THR A 141 16.89 -1.62 6.68
CA THR A 141 16.78 -0.64 7.78
C THR A 141 16.81 0.80 7.28
N ILE A 142 17.64 1.11 6.26
CA ILE A 142 17.64 2.44 5.63
C ILE A 142 16.33 2.69 4.89
N ALA A 143 15.83 1.71 4.12
CA ALA A 143 14.55 1.85 3.43
C ALA A 143 13.39 2.03 4.43
N TRP A 144 13.41 1.32 5.55
CA TRP A 144 12.45 1.49 6.62
C TRP A 144 12.47 2.91 7.21
N ALA A 145 13.66 3.42 7.57
CA ALA A 145 13.81 4.78 8.10
C ALA A 145 13.33 5.87 7.11
N ILE A 146 13.47 5.63 5.80
CA ILE A 146 12.95 6.51 4.74
C ILE A 146 11.44 6.34 4.58
N ALA A 147 10.95 5.11 4.53
CA ALA A 147 9.55 4.77 4.32
C ALA A 147 8.64 5.30 5.44
N LEU A 148 9.11 5.30 6.68
CA LEU A 148 8.43 5.91 7.82
C LEU A 148 8.19 7.43 7.69
N ARG A 149 8.84 8.09 6.72
CA ARG A 149 8.68 9.53 6.43
C ARG A 149 7.82 9.80 5.20
N PHE A 150 7.25 8.78 4.61
CA PHE A 150 6.32 8.95 3.49
C PHE A 150 4.98 9.48 4.01
N GLU A 151 4.44 10.47 3.34
CA GLU A 151 3.15 11.09 3.71
C GLU A 151 2.03 10.07 3.99
N PRO A 152 1.84 8.96 3.21
CA PRO A 152 0.84 7.97 3.57
C PRO A 152 1.08 7.28 4.91
N VAL A 153 2.35 7.16 5.34
CA VAL A 153 2.67 6.58 6.65
C VAL A 153 2.46 7.61 7.75
N ASP A 154 2.86 8.87 7.55
CA ASP A 154 2.60 9.95 8.50
C ASP A 154 1.09 10.10 8.77
N LEU A 155 0.25 10.07 7.72
CA LEU A 155 -1.21 10.11 7.89
C LEU A 155 -1.75 8.83 8.54
N ASN A 156 -1.24 7.64 8.15
CA ASN A 156 -1.62 6.38 8.79
C ASN A 156 -1.35 6.38 10.29
N ASN A 157 -0.18 6.89 10.68
CA ASN A 157 0.25 6.93 12.08
C ASN A 157 -0.46 8.05 12.85
N GLY A 158 -0.65 9.23 12.26
CA GLY A 158 -1.41 10.32 12.87
C GLY A 158 -2.87 9.94 13.20
N PHE A 159 -3.49 9.09 12.39
CA PHE A 159 -4.84 8.56 12.64
C PHE A 159 -4.82 7.23 13.43
N ALA A 160 -3.64 6.64 13.68
CA ALA A 160 -3.45 5.29 14.23
C ALA A 160 -4.24 4.20 13.46
N GLN A 161 -4.14 4.25 12.12
CA GLN A 161 -4.86 3.38 11.19
C GLN A 161 -4.29 1.95 11.14
N ILE A 162 -5.19 0.97 10.90
CA ILE A 162 -4.85 -0.46 10.80
C ILE A 162 -4.26 -0.88 9.44
N ASN A 163 -4.08 0.04 8.48
CA ASN A 163 -3.74 -0.33 7.09
C ASN A 163 -2.42 -1.08 6.95
N ILE A 164 -1.38 -0.73 7.73
CA ILE A 164 -0.09 -1.42 7.69
C ILE A 164 -0.20 -2.84 8.26
N VAL A 165 -1.03 -3.06 9.28
CA VAL A 165 -1.33 -4.41 9.81
C VAL A 165 -1.98 -5.27 8.71
N VAL A 166 -2.99 -4.72 8.03
CA VAL A 166 -3.66 -5.39 6.90
C VAL A 166 -2.69 -5.67 5.75
N MET A 167 -1.86 -4.69 5.37
CA MET A 167 -0.81 -4.87 4.37
C MET A 167 0.17 -5.97 4.78
N ALA A 168 0.58 -6.02 6.05
CA ALA A 168 1.53 -7.02 6.55
C ALA A 168 0.95 -8.45 6.45
N LEU A 169 -0.33 -8.66 6.79
CA LEU A 169 -0.98 -9.95 6.59
C LEU A 169 -0.90 -10.39 5.12
N VAL A 170 -1.22 -9.50 4.20
CA VAL A 170 -1.18 -9.79 2.75
C VAL A 170 0.25 -10.10 2.29
N ILE A 171 1.23 -9.27 2.64
CA ILE A 171 2.63 -9.45 2.25
C ILE A 171 3.21 -10.74 2.82
N LEU A 172 2.93 -11.03 4.08
CA LEU A 172 3.38 -12.27 4.73
C LEU A 172 2.71 -13.51 4.15
N ASP A 173 1.59 -13.41 3.48
CA ASP A 173 0.96 -14.51 2.73
C ASP A 173 1.57 -14.67 1.33
N LEU A 174 1.81 -13.57 0.62
CA LEU A 174 2.18 -13.59 -0.79
C LEU A 174 3.67 -13.80 -1.03
N VAL A 175 4.53 -13.10 -0.29
CA VAL A 175 5.98 -13.08 -0.56
C VAL A 175 6.59 -14.47 -0.41
N PRO A 176 7.45 -14.92 -1.34
CA PRO A 176 8.10 -16.23 -1.28
C PRO A 176 8.92 -16.41 0.01
N ARG A 177 8.46 -17.28 0.90
CA ARG A 177 9.11 -17.61 2.17
C ARG A 177 8.63 -18.98 2.70
N LYS A 178 9.30 -19.52 3.73
CA LYS A 178 8.75 -20.64 4.48
C LYS A 178 7.51 -20.16 5.25
N ARG A 179 6.37 -20.77 4.98
CA ARG A 179 5.08 -20.42 5.58
C ARG A 179 4.77 -21.35 6.75
N LEU A 180 4.14 -20.80 7.79
CA LEU A 180 3.61 -21.56 8.91
C LEU A 180 2.15 -21.96 8.66
N LEU A 181 1.41 -21.14 7.90
CA LEU A 181 0.02 -21.35 7.53
C LEU A 181 -0.10 -21.59 6.02
N PRO A 182 -1.12 -22.30 5.55
CA PRO A 182 -1.41 -22.42 4.12
C PRO A 182 -1.57 -21.05 3.48
N GLN A 183 -1.06 -20.90 2.26
CA GLN A 183 -1.19 -19.65 1.52
C GLN A 183 -2.66 -19.36 1.20
N GLY A 184 -3.08 -18.13 1.39
CA GLY A 184 -4.48 -17.64 1.33
C GLY A 184 -5.05 -17.36 2.72
N VAL A 185 -4.58 -18.01 3.79
CA VAL A 185 -5.12 -17.81 5.15
C VAL A 185 -5.00 -16.36 5.61
N LEU A 186 -3.81 -15.75 5.50
CA LEU A 186 -3.60 -14.39 6.00
C LEU A 186 -4.31 -13.34 5.13
N ILE A 187 -4.42 -13.56 3.82
CA ILE A 187 -5.25 -12.71 2.95
C ILE A 187 -6.72 -12.81 3.37
N GLY A 188 -7.20 -14.02 3.67
CA GLY A 188 -8.57 -14.20 4.14
C GLY A 188 -8.84 -13.50 5.48
N LEU A 189 -7.92 -13.56 6.43
CA LEU A 189 -8.00 -12.80 7.69
C LEU A 189 -7.98 -11.29 7.44
N ALA A 190 -7.07 -10.82 6.58
CA ALA A 190 -7.00 -9.41 6.19
C ALA A 190 -8.32 -8.93 5.56
N ALA A 191 -8.93 -9.77 4.71
CA ALA A 191 -10.22 -9.48 4.07
C ALA A 191 -11.40 -9.47 5.06
N ALA A 192 -11.34 -10.29 6.11
CA ALA A 192 -12.33 -10.28 7.17
C ALA A 192 -12.20 -9.06 8.10
N ILE A 193 -11.00 -8.47 8.23
CA ILE A 193 -10.77 -7.21 8.95
C ILE A 193 -11.21 -6.02 8.08
N LYS A 194 -10.84 -6.00 6.82
CA LYS A 194 -11.11 -4.94 5.84
C LYS A 194 -11.26 -5.56 4.46
N ILE A 195 -12.35 -5.29 3.75
CA ILE A 195 -12.71 -6.03 2.52
C ILE A 195 -11.72 -5.84 1.38
N THR A 196 -11.06 -4.69 1.30
CA THR A 196 -10.17 -4.31 0.19
C THR A 196 -9.08 -5.35 -0.16
N PRO A 197 -8.46 -6.11 0.77
CA PRO A 197 -7.50 -7.18 0.45
C PRO A 197 -8.02 -8.29 -0.49
N LEU A 198 -9.35 -8.45 -0.65
CA LEU A 198 -9.88 -9.41 -1.63
C LEU A 198 -9.41 -9.14 -3.06
N ALA A 199 -9.13 -7.89 -3.41
CA ALA A 199 -8.59 -7.56 -4.73
C ALA A 199 -7.21 -8.21 -4.99
N MET A 200 -6.46 -8.58 -3.95
CA MET A 200 -5.19 -9.32 -4.08
C MET A 200 -5.39 -10.76 -4.58
N LEU A 201 -6.62 -11.27 -4.56
CA LEU A 201 -6.94 -12.56 -5.19
C LEU A 201 -6.75 -12.54 -6.72
N LEU A 202 -6.70 -11.34 -7.35
CA LEU A 202 -6.35 -11.19 -8.76
C LEU A 202 -4.99 -11.84 -9.07
N TYR A 203 -4.02 -11.73 -8.16
CA TYR A 203 -2.72 -12.40 -8.29
C TYR A 203 -2.85 -13.93 -8.41
N PHE A 204 -3.65 -14.55 -7.56
CA PHE A 204 -3.90 -15.99 -7.62
C PHE A 204 -4.76 -16.40 -8.81
N LEU A 205 -5.73 -15.57 -9.17
CA LEU A 205 -6.62 -15.81 -10.31
C LEU A 205 -5.83 -15.86 -11.64
N VAL A 206 -4.92 -14.88 -11.84
CA VAL A 206 -4.05 -14.84 -13.02
C VAL A 206 -3.14 -16.08 -13.10
N ARG A 207 -2.68 -16.59 -11.95
CA ARG A 207 -1.83 -17.78 -11.82
C ARG A 207 -2.63 -19.09 -11.85
N LYS A 208 -3.98 -19.03 -11.85
CA LYS A 208 -4.88 -20.18 -11.73
C LYS A 208 -4.66 -21.00 -10.45
N GLU A 209 -4.28 -20.34 -9.37
CA GLU A 209 -4.01 -20.93 -8.06
C GLU A 209 -5.31 -21.06 -7.24
N TRP A 210 -6.21 -21.92 -7.69
CA TRP A 210 -7.57 -22.08 -7.15
C TRP A 210 -7.58 -22.50 -5.67
N LYS A 211 -6.60 -23.31 -5.26
CA LYS A 211 -6.46 -23.74 -3.86
C LYS A 211 -6.25 -22.54 -2.94
N GLN A 212 -5.41 -21.59 -3.31
CA GLN A 212 -5.12 -20.39 -2.54
C GLN A 212 -6.34 -19.47 -2.47
N ILE A 213 -7.08 -19.35 -3.57
CA ILE A 213 -8.34 -18.60 -3.62
C ILE A 213 -9.37 -19.25 -2.66
N ALA A 214 -9.56 -20.57 -2.75
CA ALA A 214 -10.46 -21.28 -1.85
C ALA A 214 -10.03 -21.17 -0.38
N THR A 215 -8.73 -21.25 -0.10
CA THR A 215 -8.20 -21.06 1.26
C THR A 215 -8.48 -19.66 1.79
N ALA A 216 -8.26 -18.61 0.98
CA ALA A 216 -8.56 -17.25 1.38
C ALA A 216 -10.06 -17.05 1.63
N PHE A 217 -10.91 -17.56 0.73
CA PHE A 217 -12.36 -17.51 0.91
C PHE A 217 -12.81 -18.21 2.20
N LEU A 218 -12.35 -19.44 2.43
CA LEU A 218 -12.70 -20.21 3.64
C LEU A 218 -12.19 -19.52 4.91
N SER A 219 -10.98 -18.93 4.88
CA SER A 219 -10.45 -18.17 6.00
C SER A 219 -11.28 -16.90 6.28
N THR A 220 -11.68 -16.17 5.23
CA THR A 220 -12.56 -15.01 5.37
C THR A 220 -13.90 -15.42 5.99
N VAL A 221 -14.53 -16.47 5.46
CA VAL A 221 -15.82 -16.99 5.98
C VAL A 221 -15.68 -17.43 7.43
N ALA A 222 -14.64 -18.21 7.76
CA ALA A 222 -14.42 -18.68 9.13
C ALA A 222 -14.24 -17.54 10.13
N ALA A 223 -13.43 -16.53 9.78
CA ALA A 223 -13.21 -15.34 10.62
C ALA A 223 -14.50 -14.52 10.77
N THR A 224 -15.25 -14.35 9.68
CA THR A 224 -16.54 -13.63 9.69
C THR A 224 -17.58 -14.36 10.54
N LEU A 225 -17.70 -15.69 10.41
CA LEU A 225 -18.61 -16.50 11.22
C LEU A 225 -18.20 -16.54 12.69
N LEU A 226 -16.89 -16.49 12.98
CA LEU A 226 -16.42 -16.34 14.37
C LEU A 226 -16.97 -15.03 14.98
N ALA A 227 -16.85 -13.91 14.29
CA ALA A 227 -17.43 -12.64 14.78
C ALA A 227 -18.96 -12.67 14.86
N ALA A 228 -19.64 -13.32 13.90
CA ALA A 228 -21.08 -13.51 13.89
C ALA A 228 -21.57 -14.33 15.09
N ALA A 229 -20.76 -15.30 15.58
CA ALA A 229 -21.09 -16.07 16.78
C ALA A 229 -21.12 -15.22 18.05
N PHE A 230 -20.37 -14.11 18.09
CA PHE A 230 -20.43 -13.14 19.19
C PHE A 230 -21.54 -12.10 19.00
N ARG A 231 -21.76 -11.62 17.75
CA ARG A 231 -22.68 -10.53 17.41
C ARG A 231 -23.37 -10.79 16.06
N TRP A 232 -24.41 -11.63 16.12
CA TRP A 232 -25.20 -11.98 14.93
C TRP A 232 -25.93 -10.78 14.32
N ASP A 233 -26.45 -9.90 15.15
CA ASP A 233 -27.12 -8.66 14.74
C ASP A 233 -26.18 -7.74 13.95
N ALA A 234 -24.98 -7.47 14.47
CA ALA A 234 -23.97 -6.67 13.79
C ALA A 234 -23.50 -7.32 12.47
N PHE A 235 -23.40 -8.67 12.42
CA PHE A 235 -23.11 -9.39 11.20
C PHE A 235 -24.19 -9.16 10.14
N VAL A 236 -25.45 -9.34 10.50
CA VAL A 236 -26.57 -9.13 9.58
C VAL A 236 -26.60 -7.68 9.10
N GLU A 237 -26.53 -6.70 10.02
CA GLU A 237 -26.55 -5.28 9.69
C GLU A 237 -25.43 -4.90 8.73
N PHE A 238 -24.19 -5.37 8.95
CA PHE A 238 -23.07 -5.08 8.09
C PHE A 238 -23.27 -5.61 6.67
N PHE A 239 -23.62 -6.90 6.52
CA PHE A 239 -23.69 -7.54 5.21
C PHE A 239 -24.99 -7.26 4.44
N SER A 240 -26.09 -6.91 5.12
CA SER A 240 -27.37 -6.61 4.48
C SER A 240 -27.57 -5.13 4.15
N SER A 241 -26.89 -4.20 4.84
CA SER A 241 -27.06 -2.77 4.61
C SER A 241 -25.71 -2.05 4.45
N LYS A 242 -24.86 -1.98 5.50
CA LYS A 242 -23.66 -1.14 5.50
C LYS A 242 -22.71 -1.41 4.32
N LEU A 243 -22.46 -2.68 3.99
CA LEU A 243 -21.61 -3.04 2.86
C LEU A 243 -22.20 -2.60 1.50
N LEU A 244 -23.51 -2.68 1.34
CA LEU A 244 -24.20 -2.25 0.12
C LEU A 244 -24.17 -0.73 -0.03
N ASP A 245 -24.38 -0.01 1.07
CA ASP A 245 -24.30 1.45 1.12
C ASP A 245 -22.90 1.94 0.77
N MET A 246 -21.85 1.34 1.33
CA MET A 246 -20.46 1.64 0.98
C MET A 246 -20.17 1.38 -0.52
N GLY A 247 -20.75 0.36 -1.12
CA GLY A 247 -20.62 0.05 -2.54
C GLY A 247 -21.32 1.06 -3.45
N SER A 248 -22.46 1.61 -3.03
CA SER A 248 -23.24 2.59 -3.79
C SER A 248 -22.77 4.04 -3.66
N GLY A 249 -21.83 4.33 -2.77
CA GLY A 249 -21.33 5.68 -2.49
C GLY A 249 -21.86 6.24 -1.19
N GLY A 250 -22.23 5.34 -0.25
CA GLY A 250 -22.74 5.68 1.08
C GLY A 250 -21.77 6.50 1.92
N ASP A 251 -22.26 6.94 3.05
CA ASP A 251 -21.53 7.82 3.97
C ASP A 251 -20.31 7.13 4.58
N PHE A 252 -19.12 7.68 4.27
CA PHE A 252 -17.84 7.32 4.88
C PHE A 252 -17.45 8.31 5.99
N GLY A 253 -18.32 9.26 6.33
CA GLY A 253 -18.03 10.36 7.24
C GLY A 253 -17.20 11.49 6.61
N VAL A 254 -16.63 11.26 5.43
CA VAL A 254 -15.86 12.23 4.64
C VAL A 254 -16.29 12.12 3.19
N ALA A 255 -16.47 13.27 2.52
CA ALA A 255 -16.87 13.34 1.12
C ALA A 255 -15.90 12.58 0.20
N THR A 256 -16.42 11.76 -0.73
CA THR A 256 -15.59 10.87 -1.56
C THR A 256 -14.83 11.60 -2.66
N ASP A 257 -15.16 12.86 -2.96
CA ASP A 257 -14.44 13.78 -3.82
C ASP A 257 -13.30 14.54 -3.10
N TYR A 258 -13.19 14.40 -1.76
CA TYR A 258 -12.12 15.00 -0.98
C TYR A 258 -10.75 14.67 -1.56
N GLN A 259 -9.85 15.64 -1.59
CA GLN A 259 -8.53 15.58 -2.24
C GLN A 259 -7.65 14.40 -1.78
N SER A 260 -7.85 13.88 -0.57
CA SER A 260 -7.15 12.69 -0.06
C SER A 260 -7.54 11.41 -0.81
N ASN A 261 -8.75 11.35 -1.43
CA ASN A 261 -9.19 10.18 -2.18
C ASN A 261 -8.44 10.06 -3.52
N SER A 262 -7.36 9.31 -3.51
CA SER A 262 -6.48 9.08 -4.66
C SER A 262 -6.92 7.84 -5.48
N SER A 263 -8.23 7.63 -5.66
CA SER A 263 -8.82 6.60 -6.51
C SER A 263 -9.25 7.16 -7.87
N ILE A 264 -9.45 6.28 -8.85
CA ILE A 264 -10.04 6.65 -10.15
C ILE A 264 -11.42 7.27 -9.96
N LYS A 265 -12.24 6.75 -9.03
CA LYS A 265 -13.58 7.32 -8.76
C LYS A 265 -13.48 8.73 -8.22
N GLY A 266 -12.60 8.99 -7.23
CA GLY A 266 -12.35 10.32 -6.70
C GLY A 266 -11.90 11.31 -7.77
N ALA A 267 -10.98 10.90 -8.65
CA ALA A 267 -10.52 11.74 -9.78
C ALA A 267 -11.66 12.08 -10.74
N ILE A 268 -12.55 11.13 -11.07
CA ILE A 268 -13.73 11.39 -11.92
C ILE A 268 -14.70 12.36 -11.23
N GLN A 269 -14.94 12.22 -9.93
CA GLN A 269 -15.81 13.08 -9.15
C GLN A 269 -15.32 14.54 -9.15
N ARG A 270 -14.03 14.77 -8.97
CA ARG A 270 -13.40 16.10 -9.01
C ARG A 270 -13.43 16.78 -10.37
N MET A 271 -13.74 16.07 -11.46
CA MET A 271 -13.92 16.71 -12.78
C MET A 271 -15.18 17.59 -12.87
N TYR A 272 -16.15 17.38 -12.01
CA TYR A 272 -17.38 18.16 -12.00
C TYR A 272 -17.14 19.56 -11.40
N SER A 273 -18.03 20.51 -11.73
CA SER A 273 -17.91 21.93 -11.36
C SER A 273 -18.59 22.28 -10.02
N SER A 274 -19.37 21.35 -9.47
CA SER A 274 -19.99 21.48 -8.14
C SER A 274 -20.43 20.13 -7.61
N THR A 275 -20.69 20.06 -6.30
CA THR A 275 -21.23 18.86 -5.64
C THR A 275 -22.60 18.47 -6.21
N GLU A 276 -23.49 19.46 -6.49
CA GLU A 276 -24.81 19.19 -7.06
C GLU A 276 -24.71 18.59 -8.48
N ALA A 277 -23.76 19.10 -9.30
CA ALA A 277 -23.51 18.53 -10.62
C ALA A 277 -22.92 17.11 -10.54
N MET A 278 -22.06 16.84 -9.55
CA MET A 278 -21.52 15.50 -9.27
C MET A 278 -22.64 14.54 -8.87
N ASP A 279 -23.49 14.92 -7.92
CA ASP A 279 -24.58 14.08 -7.41
C ASP A 279 -25.62 13.78 -8.49
N ALA A 280 -25.99 14.77 -9.30
CA ALA A 280 -26.89 14.61 -10.43
C ALA A 280 -26.35 13.63 -11.49
N ASN A 281 -25.04 13.36 -11.53
CA ASN A 281 -24.38 12.49 -12.49
C ASN A 281 -23.85 11.19 -11.86
N GLY A 282 -24.30 10.80 -10.68
CA GLY A 282 -23.79 9.64 -9.94
C GLY A 282 -23.75 8.33 -10.74
N LEU A 283 -24.78 8.06 -11.56
CA LEU A 283 -24.80 6.89 -12.46
C LEU A 283 -23.69 6.97 -13.52
N THR A 284 -23.49 8.12 -14.15
CA THR A 284 -22.43 8.35 -15.15
C THR A 284 -21.06 8.17 -14.53
N ILE A 285 -20.83 8.69 -13.33
CA ILE A 285 -19.60 8.53 -12.56
C ILE A 285 -19.32 7.04 -12.29
N ASN A 286 -20.33 6.29 -11.83
CA ASN A 286 -20.17 4.87 -11.55
C ASN A 286 -19.87 4.06 -12.81
N ILE A 287 -20.52 4.34 -13.94
CA ILE A 287 -20.24 3.68 -15.23
C ILE A 287 -18.82 4.00 -15.69
N ALA A 288 -18.39 5.27 -15.64
CA ALA A 288 -17.05 5.68 -16.02
C ALA A 288 -15.96 5.05 -15.12
N TRP A 289 -16.20 5.03 -13.81
CA TRP A 289 -15.31 4.37 -12.85
C TRP A 289 -15.20 2.86 -13.10
N ILE A 290 -16.32 2.16 -13.32
CA ILE A 290 -16.32 0.72 -13.62
C ILE A 290 -15.57 0.46 -14.94
N ALA A 291 -15.83 1.22 -15.99
CA ALA A 291 -15.14 1.07 -17.27
C ALA A 291 -13.63 1.29 -17.15
N ALA A 292 -13.21 2.36 -16.48
CA ALA A 292 -11.78 2.65 -16.23
C ALA A 292 -11.14 1.56 -15.35
N SER A 293 -11.83 1.10 -14.32
CA SER A 293 -11.37 0.01 -13.46
C SER A 293 -11.16 -1.30 -14.22
N LEU A 294 -12.07 -1.65 -15.13
CA LEU A 294 -11.93 -2.85 -15.98
C LEU A 294 -10.68 -2.75 -16.88
N VAL A 295 -10.39 -1.59 -17.45
CA VAL A 295 -9.16 -1.35 -18.24
C VAL A 295 -7.92 -1.55 -17.38
N VAL A 296 -7.89 -0.97 -16.17
CA VAL A 296 -6.77 -1.11 -15.23
C VAL A 296 -6.60 -2.57 -14.80
N ILE A 297 -7.68 -3.27 -14.48
CA ILE A 297 -7.66 -4.70 -14.10
C ILE A 297 -7.13 -5.55 -15.26
N ALA A 298 -7.59 -5.30 -16.50
CA ALA A 298 -7.13 -6.05 -17.68
C ALA A 298 -5.63 -5.84 -17.93
N PHE A 299 -5.15 -4.59 -17.85
CA PHE A 299 -3.73 -4.26 -17.95
C PHE A 299 -2.90 -4.92 -16.84
N ALA A 300 -3.36 -4.80 -15.59
CA ALA A 300 -2.68 -5.39 -14.44
C ALA A 300 -2.65 -6.92 -14.51
N ALA A 301 -3.74 -7.58 -14.91
CA ALA A 301 -3.78 -9.03 -15.09
C ALA A 301 -2.81 -9.50 -16.17
N TRP A 302 -2.77 -8.79 -17.30
CA TRP A 302 -1.82 -9.06 -18.38
C TRP A 302 -0.37 -8.89 -17.90
N LEU A 303 -0.04 -7.78 -17.25
CA LEU A 303 1.33 -7.51 -16.75
C LEU A 303 1.72 -8.50 -15.65
N THR A 304 0.83 -8.75 -14.67
CA THR A 304 1.02 -9.76 -13.62
C THR A 304 1.34 -11.14 -14.21
N LYS A 305 0.58 -11.58 -15.23
CA LYS A 305 0.86 -12.84 -15.92
C LYS A 305 2.26 -12.87 -16.50
N ARG A 306 2.68 -11.82 -17.23
CA ARG A 306 4.01 -11.72 -17.82
C ARG A 306 5.13 -11.71 -16.80
N LEU A 307 4.96 -10.99 -15.70
CA LEU A 307 5.93 -10.96 -14.61
C LEU A 307 6.06 -12.33 -13.93
N CYS A 308 4.95 -13.05 -13.74
CA CYS A 308 4.97 -14.40 -13.19
C CYS A 308 5.67 -15.41 -14.11
N GLU A 309 5.49 -15.31 -15.43
CA GLU A 309 6.20 -16.13 -16.44
C GLU A 309 7.72 -15.95 -16.33
N GLU A 310 8.20 -14.75 -15.98
CA GLU A 310 9.62 -14.43 -15.77
C GLU A 310 10.07 -14.56 -14.29
N HIS A 311 9.29 -15.24 -13.45
CA HIS A 311 9.57 -15.44 -12.02
C HIS A 311 9.73 -14.16 -11.19
N LEU A 312 9.20 -13.01 -11.65
CA LEU A 312 9.18 -11.74 -10.93
C LEU A 312 7.93 -11.64 -10.04
N LEU A 313 7.82 -12.57 -9.08
CA LEU A 313 6.60 -12.75 -8.30
C LEU A 313 6.27 -11.56 -7.41
N VAL A 314 7.28 -10.96 -6.77
CA VAL A 314 7.09 -9.77 -5.92
C VAL A 314 6.64 -8.57 -6.76
N ASP A 315 7.23 -8.39 -7.94
CA ASP A 315 6.85 -7.32 -8.87
C ASP A 315 5.37 -7.47 -9.30
N ALA A 316 4.93 -8.70 -9.59
CA ALA A 316 3.53 -9.01 -9.89
C ALA A 316 2.59 -8.66 -8.73
N GLN A 317 3.01 -8.92 -7.49
CA GLN A 317 2.26 -8.56 -6.27
C GLN A 317 2.17 -7.03 -6.12
N MET A 318 3.23 -6.28 -6.40
CA MET A 318 3.23 -4.81 -6.36
C MET A 318 2.29 -4.21 -7.41
N VAL A 319 2.27 -4.77 -8.63
CA VAL A 319 1.30 -4.37 -9.68
C VAL A 319 -0.14 -4.60 -9.22
N THR A 320 -0.41 -5.73 -8.58
CA THR A 320 -1.76 -6.04 -8.06
C THR A 320 -2.15 -5.08 -6.93
N ALA A 321 -1.21 -4.71 -6.05
CA ALA A 321 -1.45 -3.75 -4.97
C ALA A 321 -1.75 -2.34 -5.50
N LEU A 322 -1.02 -1.86 -6.51
CA LEU A 322 -1.34 -0.59 -7.19
C LEU A 322 -2.73 -0.61 -7.83
N THR A 323 -3.10 -1.74 -8.43
CA THR A 323 -4.43 -1.93 -9.02
C THR A 323 -5.52 -1.79 -7.96
N LEU A 324 -5.38 -2.47 -6.82
CA LEU A 324 -6.29 -2.37 -5.68
C LEU A 324 -6.54 -0.91 -5.27
N LEU A 325 -5.46 -0.12 -5.13
CA LEU A 325 -5.54 1.28 -4.70
C LEU A 325 -6.27 2.16 -5.72
N LEU A 326 -6.02 1.95 -7.01
CA LEU A 326 -6.67 2.72 -8.07
C LEU A 326 -8.16 2.43 -8.23
N ILE A 327 -8.55 1.14 -8.21
CA ILE A 327 -9.93 0.72 -8.51
C ILE A 327 -10.88 0.82 -7.33
N SER A 328 -10.36 0.92 -6.10
CA SER A 328 -11.19 1.12 -4.91
C SER A 328 -12.05 2.38 -5.10
N PRO A 329 -13.35 2.37 -4.72
CA PRO A 329 -14.17 3.58 -4.80
C PRO A 329 -13.65 4.69 -3.89
N VAL A 330 -13.02 4.31 -2.79
CA VAL A 330 -12.36 5.21 -1.85
C VAL A 330 -10.95 4.68 -1.55
N SER A 331 -9.95 5.52 -1.77
CA SER A 331 -8.54 5.22 -1.54
C SER A 331 -7.85 6.45 -0.97
N TRP A 332 -8.09 6.69 0.34
CA TRP A 332 -7.48 7.80 1.06
C TRP A 332 -5.96 7.75 1.01
N SER A 333 -5.29 8.88 1.16
CA SER A 333 -3.83 8.97 1.08
C SER A 333 -3.14 7.95 2.02
N HIS A 334 -3.64 7.77 3.23
CA HIS A 334 -3.13 6.77 4.17
C HIS A 334 -3.37 5.29 3.78
N HIS A 335 -4.19 5.00 2.75
CA HIS A 335 -4.26 3.66 2.17
C HIS A 335 -3.03 3.34 1.29
N TRP A 336 -2.32 4.36 0.81
CA TRP A 336 -1.17 4.23 -0.07
C TRP A 336 0.14 3.87 0.67
N VAL A 337 0.07 3.41 1.91
CA VAL A 337 1.21 2.83 2.65
C VAL A 337 1.93 1.73 1.86
N TRP A 338 1.29 1.11 0.89
CA TRP A 338 1.88 0.17 -0.05
C TRP A 338 3.06 0.75 -0.85
N LEU A 339 3.11 2.07 -1.06
CA LEU A 339 4.21 2.74 -1.75
C LEU A 339 5.55 2.53 -1.05
N THR A 340 5.54 2.30 0.26
CA THR A 340 6.74 1.96 1.05
C THR A 340 7.44 0.68 0.58
N LEU A 341 6.70 -0.25 -0.01
CA LEU A 341 7.20 -1.50 -0.58
C LEU A 341 7.37 -1.40 -2.10
N ILE A 342 6.41 -0.77 -2.78
CA ILE A 342 6.35 -0.66 -4.24
C ILE A 342 7.52 0.15 -4.77
N ILE A 343 7.73 1.36 -4.25
CA ILE A 343 8.77 2.27 -4.75
C ILE A 343 10.16 1.63 -4.69
N PRO A 344 10.66 1.12 -3.55
CA PRO A 344 12.01 0.57 -3.51
C PRO A 344 12.17 -0.68 -4.38
N VAL A 345 11.15 -1.51 -4.55
CA VAL A 345 11.18 -2.65 -5.48
C VAL A 345 11.32 -2.16 -6.93
N LEU A 346 10.48 -1.19 -7.34
CA LEU A 346 10.52 -0.65 -8.70
C LEU A 346 11.79 0.17 -8.97
N VAL A 347 12.31 0.90 -8.00
CA VAL A 347 13.62 1.59 -8.09
C VAL A 347 14.73 0.56 -8.32
N TYR A 348 14.75 -0.54 -7.57
CA TYR A 348 15.73 -1.61 -7.79
C TYR A 348 15.61 -2.20 -9.20
N ARG A 349 14.40 -2.44 -9.70
CA ARG A 349 14.19 -2.93 -11.08
C ARG A 349 14.62 -1.92 -12.12
N ALA A 350 14.17 -0.68 -12.00
CA ALA A 350 14.57 0.40 -12.91
C ALA A 350 16.10 0.53 -12.98
N TRP A 351 16.77 0.52 -11.81
CA TRP A 351 18.23 0.56 -11.74
C TRP A 351 18.89 -0.64 -12.43
N THR A 352 18.40 -1.85 -12.19
CA THR A 352 18.97 -3.08 -12.82
C THR A 352 18.70 -3.16 -14.31
N TRP A 353 17.65 -2.49 -14.80
CA TRP A 353 17.27 -2.44 -16.21
C TRP A 353 17.77 -1.20 -16.97
N LEU A 354 18.51 -0.29 -16.33
CA LEU A 354 19.08 0.90 -16.99
C LEU A 354 19.80 0.57 -18.32
N PRO A 355 20.57 -0.54 -18.45
CA PRO A 355 21.20 -0.90 -19.72
C PRO A 355 20.21 -1.23 -20.85
N SER A 356 18.92 -1.48 -20.54
CA SER A 356 17.92 -1.81 -21.55
C SER A 356 17.29 -0.60 -22.25
N GLY A 357 17.60 0.64 -21.82
CA GLY A 357 17.25 1.84 -22.55
C GLY A 357 16.46 2.89 -21.77
N TRP A 358 15.88 3.85 -22.51
CA TRP A 358 15.25 5.06 -21.98
C TRP A 358 14.10 4.81 -21.00
N ALA A 359 13.31 3.75 -21.23
CA ALA A 359 12.14 3.46 -20.41
C ALA A 359 12.52 3.19 -18.94
N ALA A 360 13.63 2.45 -18.71
CA ALA A 360 14.13 2.21 -17.36
C ALA A 360 14.67 3.50 -16.70
N GLY A 361 15.35 4.35 -17.49
CA GLY A 361 15.81 5.66 -17.01
C GLY A 361 14.66 6.58 -16.63
N SER A 362 13.62 6.66 -17.48
CA SER A 362 12.40 7.44 -17.21
C SER A 362 11.63 6.91 -16.02
N LEU A 363 11.49 5.58 -15.89
CA LEU A 363 10.89 4.95 -14.71
C LEU A 363 11.63 5.36 -13.44
N LEU A 364 12.97 5.26 -13.44
CA LEU A 364 13.77 5.66 -12.28
C LEU A 364 13.58 7.13 -11.93
N ALA A 365 13.56 8.02 -12.93
CA ALA A 365 13.35 9.45 -12.72
C ALA A 365 11.97 9.75 -12.11
N VAL A 366 10.89 9.13 -12.61
CA VAL A 366 9.54 9.28 -12.08
C VAL A 366 9.46 8.75 -10.63
N LEU A 367 10.05 7.59 -10.34
CA LEU A 367 10.05 7.02 -8.99
C LEU A 367 10.83 7.89 -7.99
N LEU A 368 11.96 8.48 -8.39
CA LEU A 368 12.73 9.38 -7.54
C LEU A 368 11.96 10.70 -7.30
N ALA A 369 11.31 11.25 -8.32
CA ALA A 369 10.45 12.42 -8.17
C ALA A 369 9.27 12.12 -7.24
N TRP A 370 8.61 10.98 -7.42
CA TRP A 370 7.52 10.57 -6.52
C TRP A 370 8.00 10.38 -5.08
N THR A 371 9.17 9.75 -4.89
CA THR A 371 9.80 9.64 -3.57
C THR A 371 10.02 11.01 -2.94
N GLY A 372 10.52 11.98 -3.71
CA GLY A 372 10.69 13.36 -3.25
C GLY A 372 9.37 14.00 -2.80
N MET A 373 8.29 13.81 -3.56
CA MET A 373 6.95 14.29 -3.20
C MET A 373 6.45 13.65 -1.90
N LEU A 374 6.64 12.33 -1.73
CA LEU A 374 6.21 11.61 -0.53
C LEU A 374 6.99 12.00 0.74
N LEU A 375 8.23 12.44 0.58
CA LEU A 375 9.10 12.90 1.68
C LEU A 375 8.90 14.38 2.04
N THR A 376 8.14 15.11 1.23
CA THR A 376 7.83 16.53 1.42
C THR A 376 6.33 16.72 1.55
N VAL A 377 5.71 17.41 0.60
CA VAL A 377 4.27 17.62 0.56
C VAL A 377 3.77 17.20 -0.83
N PRO A 378 3.01 16.10 -0.94
CA PRO A 378 2.37 15.72 -2.20
C PRO A 378 1.51 16.84 -2.79
N PRO A 379 1.44 16.94 -4.13
CA PRO A 379 0.72 18.03 -4.82
C PRO A 379 -0.72 18.22 -4.39
N LYS A 380 -1.41 17.16 -4.01
CA LYS A 380 -2.79 17.23 -3.49
C LYS A 380 -2.97 18.18 -2.29
N TRP A 381 -1.92 18.43 -1.52
CA TRP A 381 -1.92 19.28 -0.33
C TRP A 381 -1.38 20.71 -0.57
N TRP A 382 -0.97 21.05 -1.82
CA TRP A 382 -0.33 22.35 -2.09
C TRP A 382 -1.27 23.55 -1.89
N TRP A 383 -2.58 23.35 -1.97
CA TRP A 383 -3.60 24.39 -1.79
C TRP A 383 -4.23 24.37 -0.40
N GLY A 384 -3.69 23.59 0.52
CA GLY A 384 -4.19 23.43 1.89
C GLY A 384 -4.99 22.16 2.07
N ASP A 385 -5.53 22.02 3.29
CA ASP A 385 -6.46 20.96 3.66
C ASP A 385 -7.90 21.43 3.45
N GLN A 386 -8.85 20.52 3.19
CA GLN A 386 -10.28 20.80 3.03
C GLN A 386 -10.61 21.90 2.00
N VAL A 387 -9.96 21.86 0.84
CA VAL A 387 -10.21 22.80 -0.25
C VAL A 387 -11.47 22.44 -1.03
N ASP A 388 -12.18 23.44 -1.56
CA ASP A 388 -13.25 23.22 -2.53
C ASP A 388 -12.65 22.76 -3.87
N VAL A 389 -12.59 21.45 -4.07
CA VAL A 389 -12.01 20.85 -5.27
C VAL A 389 -12.81 21.17 -6.54
N HIS A 390 -14.09 21.47 -6.42
CA HIS A 390 -14.95 21.80 -7.56
C HIS A 390 -14.68 23.20 -8.10
N ALA A 391 -14.30 24.13 -7.23
CA ALA A 391 -13.90 25.50 -7.62
C ALA A 391 -12.49 25.59 -8.22
N MET A 392 -11.71 24.51 -8.16
CA MET A 392 -10.34 24.49 -8.68
C MET A 392 -10.28 24.54 -10.21
N GLU A 393 -9.23 25.18 -10.72
CA GLU A 393 -8.88 25.15 -12.14
C GLU A 393 -8.42 23.75 -12.58
N ARG A 394 -8.54 23.42 -13.88
CA ARG A 394 -8.20 22.09 -14.42
C ARG A 394 -6.77 21.63 -14.09
N TYR A 395 -5.80 22.56 -14.13
CA TYR A 395 -4.40 22.21 -13.79
C TYR A 395 -4.23 21.89 -12.31
N GLN A 396 -4.99 22.55 -11.42
CA GLN A 396 -4.98 22.25 -9.99
C GLN A 396 -5.56 20.85 -9.72
N LYS A 397 -6.73 20.53 -10.33
CA LYS A 397 -7.34 19.19 -10.27
C LYS A 397 -6.37 18.12 -10.75
N PHE A 398 -5.60 18.36 -11.83
CA PHE A 398 -4.57 17.45 -12.30
C PHE A 398 -3.51 17.17 -11.21
N TRP A 399 -3.05 18.20 -10.52
CA TRP A 399 -2.07 18.02 -9.45
C TRP A 399 -2.67 17.40 -8.20
N VAL A 400 -3.93 17.64 -7.88
CA VAL A 400 -4.65 16.97 -6.78
C VAL A 400 -4.76 15.46 -7.02
N ASP A 401 -4.89 15.03 -8.28
CA ASP A 401 -4.94 13.62 -8.67
C ASP A 401 -3.56 12.95 -8.78
N ASP A 402 -2.57 13.44 -8.05
CA ASP A 402 -1.15 13.08 -8.14
C ASP A 402 -0.88 11.56 -8.11
N PHE A 403 -1.40 10.82 -7.16
CA PHE A 403 -1.16 9.38 -7.06
C PHE A 403 -1.84 8.59 -8.18
N VAL A 404 -2.95 9.09 -8.74
CA VAL A 404 -3.64 8.43 -9.84
C VAL A 404 -2.78 8.45 -11.10
N TRP A 405 -2.37 9.65 -11.56
CA TRP A 405 -1.59 9.74 -12.79
C TRP A 405 -0.15 9.24 -12.61
N LEU A 406 0.48 9.42 -11.41
CA LEU A 406 1.80 8.83 -11.12
C LEU A 406 1.76 7.31 -11.20
N THR A 407 0.69 6.67 -10.71
CA THR A 407 0.52 5.22 -10.82
C THR A 407 0.36 4.78 -12.28
N ILE A 408 -0.45 5.49 -13.07
CA ILE A 408 -0.64 5.19 -14.49
C ILE A 408 0.67 5.30 -15.25
N VAL A 409 1.41 6.40 -15.08
CA VAL A 409 2.71 6.63 -15.72
C VAL A 409 3.74 5.58 -15.28
N THR A 410 3.81 5.31 -13.98
CA THR A 410 4.72 4.28 -13.43
C THR A 410 4.41 2.90 -14.01
N GLY A 411 3.13 2.51 -14.07
CA GLY A 411 2.71 1.22 -14.64
C GLY A 411 3.09 1.09 -16.11
N ALA A 412 2.87 2.13 -16.92
CA ALA A 412 3.23 2.15 -18.33
C ALA A 412 4.76 2.07 -18.55
N LEU A 413 5.52 2.89 -17.81
CA LEU A 413 6.99 2.89 -17.90
C LEU A 413 7.59 1.58 -17.37
N PHE A 414 7.02 1.00 -16.31
CA PHE A 414 7.46 -0.29 -15.78
C PHE A 414 7.24 -1.41 -16.79
N ALA A 415 6.08 -1.46 -17.43
CA ALA A 415 5.81 -2.42 -18.51
C ALA A 415 6.80 -2.24 -19.69
N ALA A 416 7.01 -0.99 -20.14
CA ALA A 416 7.95 -0.71 -21.23
C ALA A 416 9.40 -1.11 -20.89
N ALA A 417 9.88 -0.77 -19.67
CA ALA A 417 11.21 -1.14 -19.19
C ALA A 417 11.36 -2.66 -19.05
N PHE A 418 10.34 -3.35 -18.54
CA PHE A 418 10.32 -4.81 -18.47
C PHE A 418 10.49 -5.45 -19.85
N TYR A 419 9.69 -5.05 -20.84
CA TYR A 419 9.79 -5.61 -22.19
C TYR A 419 11.12 -5.30 -22.87
N ALA A 420 11.66 -4.09 -22.72
CA ALA A 420 12.96 -3.72 -23.22
C ALA A 420 14.07 -4.60 -22.61
N SER A 421 13.99 -4.87 -21.30
CA SER A 421 14.96 -5.73 -20.61
C SER A 421 14.91 -7.18 -21.10
N GLN A 422 13.70 -7.71 -21.37
CA GLN A 422 13.53 -9.08 -21.90
C GLN A 422 14.07 -9.20 -23.33
N HIS A 423 13.83 -8.19 -24.18
CA HIS A 423 14.34 -8.18 -25.56
C HIS A 423 15.88 -8.22 -25.58
N ASN A 424 16.53 -7.39 -24.75
CA ASN A 424 18.00 -7.35 -24.68
C ASN A 424 18.60 -8.68 -24.19
N ASN A 425 17.96 -9.32 -23.19
CA ASN A 425 18.41 -10.62 -22.68
C ASN A 425 18.30 -11.72 -23.74
N ARG A 426 17.24 -11.75 -24.56
CA ARG A 426 17.07 -12.71 -25.65
C ARG A 426 18.15 -12.51 -26.74
N ASN A 427 18.43 -11.29 -27.14
CA ASN A 427 19.46 -10.97 -28.13
C ASN A 427 20.87 -11.33 -27.63
N ALA A 428 21.18 -11.13 -26.36
CA ALA A 428 22.46 -11.54 -25.76
C ALA A 428 22.63 -13.07 -25.76
N ASN A 429 21.58 -13.83 -25.50
CA ASN A 429 21.63 -15.30 -25.53
C ASN A 429 21.71 -15.89 -26.93
N THR A 430 21.19 -15.20 -27.96
CA THR A 430 21.31 -15.64 -29.38
C THR A 430 22.66 -15.30 -29.98
N ALA A 431 23.37 -14.30 -29.47
CA ALA A 431 24.70 -13.90 -29.93
C ALA A 431 25.86 -14.78 -29.42
N THR A 432 25.65 -15.61 -28.40
CA THR A 432 26.69 -16.43 -27.74
C THR A 432 26.96 -17.83 -28.35
N PRO A 433 26.15 -18.44 -29.21
CA PRO A 433 26.39 -19.81 -29.71
C PRO A 433 27.55 -19.97 -30.71
N ALA A 434 28.17 -18.92 -31.20
CA ALA A 434 29.16 -19.03 -32.31
C ALA A 434 30.63 -19.16 -31.86
N LEU A 435 30.96 -19.15 -30.57
CA LEU A 435 32.37 -19.18 -30.09
C LEU A 435 32.79 -20.47 -29.38
N LEU A 436 32.00 -21.54 -29.40
CA LEU A 436 32.34 -22.83 -28.76
C LEU A 436 32.51 -23.98 -29.78
N THR A 437 32.59 -23.71 -31.08
CA THR A 437 32.89 -24.74 -32.10
C THR A 437 34.00 -24.26 -33.05
N SER A 438 35.14 -23.83 -32.52
CA SER A 438 36.37 -23.71 -33.31
C SER A 438 37.58 -24.17 -32.52
#